data_d49106d3b995a88a01f4623cd00c88ac
#
_entry.id   d49106d3b995a88a01f4623cd00c88ac
#
_cell.length_a   1.000
_cell.length_b   1.000
_cell.length_c   1.000
_cell.angle_alpha   90.00
_cell.angle_beta   90.00
_cell.angle_gamma   90.00
#
_symmetry.space_group_name_H-M   'P 1'
#
loop_
_entity.id
_entity.type
_entity.pdbx_description
1 polymer ?
#
loop_
_entity_poly.entity_id
_entity_poly.type
_entity_poly.pdbx_seq_one_letter_code
_entity_poly.pdbx_strand_id
1 'polypeptide(L)'
;MQKTTLLPKKLVLFFLLLIGTGVAKAQTRPSQHVVLISIDGFRPDFYLDKAWPAPNLQEMAEQGAKAEGVTGVFPSVTYPSHTTIVTGRKPADHGIYYNAPFEPEGQTGRWYWESQKIQVPTLWDAVRKNGLKSASFIWPVSLDAPIDYNLPEFWSLEEGFGRIEPMRQKENPKGFLAELEREVLGKLNERTFNGDYLNREDRIGEMAGYVLETYKPNLITLHLIATDHFQHEEGRDGPMVRKSLAATDRAIGKIREAAERAGILDQTTFIITGDHGFVNIHTSLSPNVWLVEAGLMENQPNRGQWRATFHTSGASAFLHLKDPKDLEAVEKVKSLLENLPESQKKLFRVLHREDLKAAGADPNAVLALAPIRGVSFSPSSEGSVLKPAKGGTHGFFPDFDEIETGFIAFGAGIQAGVEIQEMELVDVAAVVDYLLNLGMELPESTLYSGIKKLPIP
;
A
#
# COMPACT_ATOMS: atom_id res chain seq x y z
N MET A 1 -16.98 5.35 -101.90
CA MET A 1 -16.86 6.38 -100.83
C MET A 1 -17.17 5.69 -99.53
N GLN A 2 -16.13 5.15 -98.82
CA GLN A 2 -16.28 4.51 -97.49
C GLN A 2 -15.92 5.52 -96.40
N LYS A 3 -16.83 5.76 -95.46
CA LYS A 3 -16.57 6.56 -94.28
C LYS A 3 -16.08 5.67 -93.14
N THR A 4 -14.83 5.89 -92.75
CA THR A 4 -14.20 5.26 -91.59
C THR A 4 -14.52 6.05 -90.37
N THR A 5 -15.23 5.41 -89.43
CA THR A 5 -15.54 5.93 -88.12
C THR A 5 -14.45 5.54 -87.10
N LEU A 6 -13.75 6.51 -86.50
CA LEU A 6 -12.79 6.33 -85.39
C LEU A 6 -13.54 6.22 -84.08
N LEU A 7 -13.30 5.13 -83.31
CA LEU A 7 -13.71 4.98 -81.88
C LEU A 7 -12.70 5.71 -80.97
N PRO A 8 -13.14 6.32 -79.94
CA PRO A 8 -12.22 6.95 -78.96
C PRO A 8 -11.68 5.91 -77.97
N LYS A 9 -10.38 5.98 -77.72
CA LYS A 9 -9.66 5.18 -76.69
C LYS A 9 -10.06 5.67 -75.33
N LYS A 10 -10.72 4.82 -74.50
CA LYS A 10 -10.94 5.07 -73.07
C LYS A 10 -9.62 4.83 -72.34
N LEU A 11 -9.11 5.92 -71.75
CA LEU A 11 -7.97 5.92 -70.81
C LEU A 11 -8.47 5.37 -69.44
N VAL A 12 -8.06 4.16 -69.05
CA VAL A 12 -8.33 3.57 -67.75
C VAL A 12 -7.23 4.03 -66.79
N LEU A 13 -7.55 4.97 -65.93
CA LEU A 13 -6.65 5.46 -64.85
C LEU A 13 -6.72 4.46 -63.68
N PHE A 14 -5.64 3.64 -63.53
CA PHE A 14 -5.49 2.78 -62.36
C PHE A 14 -5.02 3.62 -61.17
N PHE A 15 -5.93 3.88 -60.20
CA PHE A 15 -5.59 4.43 -58.89
C PHE A 15 -4.98 3.28 -58.05
N LEU A 16 -3.66 3.26 -57.91
CA LEU A 16 -2.97 2.47 -56.91
C LEU A 16 -3.21 3.10 -55.55
N LEU A 17 -4.16 2.55 -54.78
CA LEU A 17 -4.31 2.84 -53.34
C LEU A 17 -3.09 2.22 -52.64
N LEU A 18 -2.08 3.01 -52.32
CA LEU A 18 -1.04 2.67 -51.36
C LEU A 18 -1.71 2.63 -49.95
N ILE A 19 -2.16 1.44 -49.52
CA ILE A 19 -2.47 1.18 -48.13
C ILE A 19 -1.12 1.15 -47.42
N GLY A 20 -0.73 2.29 -46.88
CA GLY A 20 0.37 2.36 -45.94
C GLY A 20 -0.05 1.59 -44.66
N THR A 21 0.36 0.34 -44.56
CA THR A 21 0.36 -0.39 -43.30
C THR A 21 1.38 0.30 -42.41
N GLY A 22 0.90 1.30 -41.65
CA GLY A 22 1.63 1.80 -40.52
C GLY A 22 1.76 0.64 -39.55
N VAL A 23 2.87 -0.05 -39.56
CA VAL A 23 3.29 -0.94 -38.48
C VAL A 23 3.49 -0.01 -37.29
N ALA A 24 2.47 0.11 -36.47
CA ALA A 24 2.64 0.69 -35.14
C ALA A 24 3.75 -0.13 -34.49
N LYS A 25 4.94 0.46 -34.31
CA LYS A 25 5.98 -0.15 -33.47
C LYS A 25 5.32 -0.42 -32.13
N ALA A 26 5.07 -1.70 -31.85
CA ALA A 26 4.67 -2.09 -30.52
C ALA A 26 5.73 -1.54 -29.56
N GLN A 27 5.34 -0.62 -28.71
CA GLN A 27 6.23 0.01 -27.74
C GLN A 27 6.69 -1.11 -26.81
N THR A 28 7.96 -1.50 -26.90
CA THR A 28 8.49 -2.61 -26.11
C THR A 28 8.48 -2.24 -24.64
N ARG A 29 7.81 -3.05 -23.81
CA ARG A 29 7.80 -2.93 -22.36
C ARG A 29 9.04 -3.61 -21.80
N PRO A 30 9.71 -3.03 -20.80
CA PRO A 30 10.82 -3.70 -20.09
C PRO A 30 10.42 -5.02 -19.43
N SER A 31 9.15 -5.13 -19.01
CA SER A 31 8.54 -6.35 -18.47
C SER A 31 7.16 -6.58 -19.07
N GLN A 32 6.76 -7.85 -19.23
CA GLN A 32 5.40 -8.20 -19.66
C GLN A 32 4.47 -8.41 -18.46
N HIS A 33 5.03 -8.85 -17.33
CA HIS A 33 4.32 -9.16 -16.11
C HIS A 33 5.04 -8.54 -14.91
N VAL A 34 4.32 -7.82 -14.07
CA VAL A 34 4.83 -7.30 -12.80
C VAL A 34 4.03 -7.91 -11.66
N VAL A 35 4.71 -8.53 -10.71
CA VAL A 35 4.16 -9.03 -9.45
C VAL A 35 4.60 -8.07 -8.35
N LEU A 36 3.69 -7.21 -7.93
CA LEU A 36 3.90 -6.22 -6.86
C LEU A 36 3.39 -6.81 -5.53
N ILE A 37 4.32 -7.13 -4.65
CA ILE A 37 4.08 -7.74 -3.35
C ILE A 37 4.31 -6.68 -2.28
N SER A 38 3.29 -6.41 -1.48
CA SER A 38 3.44 -5.66 -0.24
C SER A 38 3.47 -6.62 0.94
N ILE A 39 4.51 -6.52 1.75
CA ILE A 39 4.64 -7.22 3.03
C ILE A 39 4.39 -6.19 4.13
N ASP A 40 3.31 -6.36 4.90
CA ASP A 40 2.95 -5.44 5.97
C ASP A 40 4.01 -5.42 7.09
N GLY A 41 4.53 -4.23 7.39
CA GLY A 41 5.63 -4.08 8.33
C GLY A 41 6.99 -4.62 7.82
N PHE A 42 7.26 -4.49 6.51
CA PHE A 42 8.47 -4.99 5.84
C PHE A 42 9.69 -4.12 6.14
N ARG A 43 10.54 -4.57 7.01
CA ARG A 43 11.76 -3.86 7.39
C ARG A 43 12.94 -4.23 6.48
N PRO A 44 13.86 -3.27 6.20
CA PRO A 44 15.04 -3.55 5.37
C PRO A 44 15.92 -4.69 5.91
N ASP A 45 16.07 -4.82 7.23
CA ASP A 45 16.86 -5.89 7.84
C ASP A 45 16.37 -7.31 7.48
N PHE A 46 15.10 -7.52 7.12
CA PHE A 46 14.58 -8.82 6.70
C PHE A 46 15.29 -9.40 5.46
N TYR A 47 15.81 -8.57 4.57
CA TYR A 47 16.56 -9.01 3.40
C TYR A 47 18.05 -8.61 3.44
N LEU A 48 18.42 -7.62 4.24
CA LEU A 48 19.83 -7.20 4.38
C LEU A 48 20.60 -8.06 5.38
N ASP A 49 19.97 -8.54 6.45
CA ASP A 49 20.61 -9.40 7.45
C ASP A 49 20.29 -10.87 7.18
N LYS A 50 21.36 -11.64 6.86
CA LYS A 50 21.29 -13.09 6.59
C LYS A 50 20.81 -13.94 7.76
N ALA A 51 20.72 -13.38 8.97
CA ALA A 51 20.18 -14.08 10.13
C ALA A 51 18.67 -14.28 10.07
N TRP A 52 17.95 -13.52 9.24
CA TRP A 52 16.52 -13.69 9.03
C TRP A 52 16.21 -14.87 8.11
N PRO A 53 15.11 -15.64 8.37
CA PRO A 53 14.76 -16.82 7.59
C PRO A 53 14.00 -16.48 6.29
N ALA A 54 14.65 -15.74 5.40
CA ALA A 54 14.06 -15.21 4.17
C ALA A 54 14.97 -15.43 2.94
N PRO A 55 15.31 -16.71 2.61
CA PRO A 55 16.27 -16.99 1.54
C PRO A 55 15.83 -16.52 0.15
N ASN A 56 14.53 -16.55 -0.19
CA ASN A 56 14.04 -16.06 -1.48
C ASN A 56 14.20 -14.54 -1.58
N LEU A 57 13.80 -13.79 -0.54
CA LEU A 57 13.97 -12.34 -0.48
C LEU A 57 15.45 -11.94 -0.58
N GLN A 58 16.31 -12.63 0.15
CA GLN A 58 17.75 -12.38 0.14
C GLN A 58 18.40 -12.69 -1.20
N GLU A 59 18.01 -13.79 -1.87
CA GLU A 59 18.46 -14.11 -3.22
C GLU A 59 18.00 -13.06 -4.24
N MET A 60 16.71 -12.68 -4.20
CA MET A 60 16.17 -11.66 -5.10
C MET A 60 16.84 -10.29 -4.89
N ALA A 61 17.15 -9.92 -3.64
CA ALA A 61 17.88 -8.69 -3.31
C ALA A 61 19.33 -8.70 -3.83
N GLU A 62 20.01 -9.85 -3.80
CA GLU A 62 21.38 -10.01 -4.31
C GLU A 62 21.43 -10.02 -5.85
N GLN A 63 20.45 -10.65 -6.47
CA GLN A 63 20.39 -10.82 -7.93
C GLN A 63 19.62 -9.69 -8.65
N GLY A 64 19.02 -8.76 -7.92
CA GLY A 64 18.23 -7.66 -8.45
C GLY A 64 18.73 -6.30 -7.99
N ALA A 65 17.78 -5.39 -7.77
CA ALA A 65 17.97 -4.08 -7.15
C ALA A 65 17.33 -4.09 -5.76
N LYS A 66 17.98 -3.46 -4.78
CA LYS A 66 17.48 -3.33 -3.41
C LYS A 66 17.70 -1.93 -2.85
N ALA A 67 16.83 -1.46 -1.99
CA ALA A 67 17.03 -0.24 -1.22
C ALA A 67 17.67 -0.53 0.15
N GLU A 68 18.46 0.39 0.68
CA GLU A 68 18.92 0.37 2.07
C GLU A 68 17.76 0.65 3.03
N GLY A 69 16.84 1.53 2.62
CA GLY A 69 15.61 1.88 3.28
C GLY A 69 14.68 2.64 2.33
N VAL A 70 13.40 2.64 2.63
CA VAL A 70 12.38 3.39 1.89
C VAL A 70 11.62 4.27 2.87
N THR A 71 11.70 5.58 2.65
CA THR A 71 10.98 6.56 3.47
C THR A 71 9.49 6.48 3.18
N GLY A 72 8.69 6.19 4.21
CA GLY A 72 7.24 6.08 4.13
C GLY A 72 6.52 7.42 4.07
N VAL A 73 5.18 7.37 4.14
CA VAL A 73 4.30 8.55 4.25
C VAL A 73 3.91 8.81 5.70
N PHE A 74 3.25 9.95 5.97
CA PHE A 74 2.76 10.29 7.31
C PHE A 74 1.22 10.39 7.37
N PRO A 75 0.56 9.67 8.30
CA PRO A 75 1.14 8.63 9.17
C PRO A 75 1.61 7.40 8.38
N SER A 76 2.66 6.74 8.86
CA SER A 76 3.18 5.50 8.26
C SER A 76 2.31 4.31 8.68
N VAL A 77 1.10 4.23 8.12
CA VAL A 77 0.09 3.19 8.39
C VAL A 77 -0.41 2.56 7.10
N THR A 78 -0.98 1.39 7.20
CA THR A 78 -1.29 0.46 6.11
C THR A 78 -2.02 1.08 4.93
N TYR A 79 -3.21 1.69 5.13
CA TYR A 79 -4.08 2.13 4.02
C TYR A 79 -3.53 3.34 3.26
N PRO A 80 -3.05 4.42 3.91
CA PRO A 80 -2.35 5.50 3.22
C PRO A 80 -1.13 5.01 2.43
N SER A 81 -0.30 4.16 3.05
CA SER A 81 0.90 3.62 2.42
C SER A 81 0.59 2.77 1.18
N HIS A 82 -0.37 1.82 1.29
CA HIS A 82 -0.78 0.99 0.16
C HIS A 82 -1.41 1.81 -0.98
N THR A 83 -2.14 2.89 -0.64
CA THR A 83 -2.67 3.81 -1.65
C THR A 83 -1.54 4.59 -2.32
N THR A 84 -0.54 5.02 -1.56
CA THR A 84 0.68 5.66 -2.11
C THR A 84 1.42 4.74 -3.07
N ILE A 85 1.60 3.45 -2.72
CA ILE A 85 2.27 2.45 -3.57
C ILE A 85 1.59 2.33 -4.95
N VAL A 86 0.26 2.38 -5.01
CA VAL A 86 -0.47 2.22 -6.29
C VAL A 86 -0.81 3.52 -6.99
N THR A 87 -0.53 4.68 -6.40
CA THR A 87 -0.82 5.99 -7.00
C THR A 87 0.41 6.84 -7.27
N GLY A 88 1.53 6.60 -6.55
CA GLY A 88 2.70 7.47 -6.56
C GLY A 88 2.43 8.87 -6.00
N ARG A 89 1.44 9.00 -5.11
CA ARG A 89 1.02 10.26 -4.49
C ARG A 89 1.00 10.16 -2.98
N LYS A 90 1.19 11.28 -2.29
CA LYS A 90 1.09 11.36 -0.82
C LYS A 90 -0.37 11.41 -0.35
N PRO A 91 -0.66 11.11 0.93
CA PRO A 91 -2.03 11.09 1.47
C PRO A 91 -2.85 12.35 1.18
N ALA A 92 -2.25 13.54 1.24
CA ALA A 92 -2.93 14.79 0.92
C ALA A 92 -3.49 14.85 -0.51
N ASP A 93 -2.84 14.15 -1.47
CA ASP A 93 -3.23 14.14 -2.87
C ASP A 93 -4.21 13.02 -3.18
N HIS A 94 -4.00 11.82 -2.63
CA HIS A 94 -4.86 10.66 -2.93
C HIS A 94 -6.09 10.53 -2.01
N GLY A 95 -6.17 11.28 -0.91
CA GLY A 95 -7.37 11.38 -0.08
C GLY A 95 -7.57 10.28 0.97
N ILE A 96 -6.67 9.31 1.06
CA ILE A 96 -6.68 8.25 2.10
C ILE A 96 -5.69 8.64 3.17
N TYR A 97 -6.18 9.18 4.28
CA TYR A 97 -5.32 9.79 5.32
C TYR A 97 -4.96 8.85 6.45
N TYR A 98 -5.80 7.85 6.72
CA TYR A 98 -5.72 6.91 7.85
C TYR A 98 -6.19 5.53 7.40
N ASN A 99 -6.10 4.52 8.26
CA ASN A 99 -6.73 3.21 7.98
C ASN A 99 -8.27 3.32 8.04
N ALA A 100 -8.79 4.03 9.04
CA ALA A 100 -10.20 4.34 9.18
C ALA A 100 -10.42 5.86 9.03
N PRO A 101 -11.49 6.32 8.37
CA PRO A 101 -11.77 7.73 8.24
C PRO A 101 -11.98 8.39 9.61
N PHE A 102 -11.62 9.66 9.72
CA PHE A 102 -12.07 10.45 10.86
C PHE A 102 -13.56 10.71 10.73
N GLU A 103 -14.34 10.23 11.71
CA GLU A 103 -15.80 10.36 11.75
C GLU A 103 -16.20 11.30 12.90
N PRO A 104 -16.72 12.52 12.59
CA PRO A 104 -17.05 13.51 13.62
C PRO A 104 -18.08 13.06 14.64
N GLU A 105 -19.03 12.23 14.24
CA GLU A 105 -20.12 11.74 15.10
C GLU A 105 -19.74 10.49 15.92
N GLY A 106 -18.52 9.99 15.77
CA GLY A 106 -18.01 8.81 16.43
C GLY A 106 -17.57 7.72 15.45
N GLN A 107 -16.74 6.82 15.94
CA GLN A 107 -16.21 5.74 15.11
C GLN A 107 -17.28 4.67 14.86
N THR A 108 -17.52 4.36 13.60
CA THR A 108 -18.42 3.26 13.18
C THR A 108 -17.70 1.92 13.07
N GLY A 109 -16.37 1.88 13.13
CA GLY A 109 -15.55 0.70 12.88
C GLY A 109 -15.25 0.49 11.38
N ARG A 110 -15.73 1.41 10.52
CA ARG A 110 -15.51 1.37 9.09
C ARG A 110 -14.08 1.81 8.74
N TRP A 111 -13.48 1.11 7.76
CA TRP A 111 -12.19 1.49 7.19
C TRP A 111 -12.38 2.04 5.76
N TYR A 112 -11.30 2.54 5.16
CA TYR A 112 -11.31 2.97 3.76
C TYR A 112 -11.24 1.77 2.82
N TRP A 113 -12.37 1.07 2.60
CA TRP A 113 -12.37 -0.12 1.75
C TRP A 113 -12.49 0.18 0.26
N GLU A 114 -13.31 1.20 -0.09
CA GLU A 114 -13.73 1.47 -1.46
C GLU A 114 -12.68 2.27 -2.24
N SER A 115 -12.31 1.77 -3.42
CA SER A 115 -11.37 2.43 -4.34
C SER A 115 -11.86 3.79 -4.82
N GLN A 116 -13.18 4.04 -4.85
CA GLN A 116 -13.76 5.34 -5.21
C GLN A 116 -13.42 6.47 -4.22
N LYS A 117 -12.85 6.14 -3.06
CA LYS A 117 -12.31 7.13 -2.12
C LYS A 117 -10.96 7.69 -2.55
N ILE A 118 -10.24 6.99 -3.42
CA ILE A 118 -8.97 7.46 -3.98
C ILE A 118 -9.25 8.56 -4.99
N GLN A 119 -8.61 9.73 -4.81
CA GLN A 119 -8.89 10.96 -5.57
C GLN A 119 -8.02 11.12 -6.82
N VAL A 120 -7.11 10.20 -7.07
CA VAL A 120 -6.15 10.24 -8.19
C VAL A 120 -6.12 8.88 -8.90
N PRO A 121 -5.68 8.80 -10.17
CA PRO A 121 -5.57 7.52 -10.88
C PRO A 121 -4.60 6.53 -10.18
N THR A 122 -4.97 5.27 -10.21
CA THR A 122 -4.16 4.16 -9.69
C THR A 122 -3.43 3.42 -10.80
N LEU A 123 -2.47 2.55 -10.44
CA LEU A 123 -1.84 1.59 -11.36
C LEU A 123 -2.90 0.73 -12.07
N TRP A 124 -3.98 0.34 -11.38
CA TRP A 124 -5.05 -0.47 -11.98
C TRP A 124 -5.83 0.30 -13.05
N ASP A 125 -6.08 1.60 -12.84
CA ASP A 125 -6.68 2.48 -13.85
C ASP A 125 -5.79 2.58 -15.07
N ALA A 126 -4.49 2.77 -14.87
CA ALA A 126 -3.50 2.87 -15.94
C ALA A 126 -3.36 1.55 -16.72
N VAL A 127 -3.33 0.41 -16.03
CA VAL A 127 -3.32 -0.93 -16.63
C VAL A 127 -4.56 -1.12 -17.53
N ARG A 128 -5.75 -0.84 -17.00
CA ARG A 128 -7.01 -0.93 -17.77
C ARG A 128 -7.03 0.02 -18.97
N LYS A 129 -6.58 1.27 -18.79
CA LYS A 129 -6.49 2.28 -19.86
C LYS A 129 -5.61 1.81 -21.02
N ASN A 130 -4.57 1.06 -20.73
CA ASN A 130 -3.64 0.47 -21.70
C ASN A 130 -4.10 -0.88 -22.29
N GLY A 131 -5.32 -1.34 -21.97
CA GLY A 131 -5.86 -2.62 -22.44
C GLY A 131 -5.15 -3.85 -21.85
N LEU A 132 -4.45 -3.66 -20.73
CA LEU A 132 -3.76 -4.70 -19.98
C LEU A 132 -4.67 -5.32 -18.94
N LYS A 133 -4.25 -6.46 -18.38
CA LYS A 133 -5.00 -7.22 -17.35
C LYS A 133 -4.33 -7.10 -16.00
N SER A 134 -5.16 -7.00 -14.95
CA SER A 134 -4.69 -6.95 -13.58
C SER A 134 -5.37 -7.99 -12.67
N ALA A 135 -4.65 -8.39 -11.62
CA ALA A 135 -5.18 -9.18 -10.51
C ALA A 135 -4.79 -8.53 -9.18
N SER A 136 -5.60 -8.77 -8.14
CA SER A 136 -5.29 -8.26 -6.79
C SER A 136 -5.81 -9.20 -5.71
N PHE A 137 -4.99 -9.37 -4.67
CA PHE A 137 -5.30 -10.22 -3.52
C PHE A 137 -5.12 -9.44 -2.22
N ILE A 138 -6.22 -9.22 -1.49
CA ILE A 138 -6.26 -8.62 -0.15
C ILE A 138 -5.57 -7.24 -0.10
N TRP A 139 -5.54 -6.50 -1.21
CA TRP A 139 -4.95 -5.17 -1.23
C TRP A 139 -5.88 -4.14 -0.58
N PRO A 140 -5.38 -3.29 0.36
CA PRO A 140 -6.17 -2.21 0.94
C PRO A 140 -6.76 -1.26 -0.09
N VAL A 141 -7.95 -0.73 0.17
CA VAL A 141 -8.67 0.23 -0.69
C VAL A 141 -8.90 -0.30 -2.13
N SER A 142 -9.02 -1.62 -2.29
CA SER A 142 -9.24 -2.24 -3.61
C SER A 142 -10.68 -2.68 -3.88
N LEU A 143 -11.61 -2.45 -2.94
CA LEU A 143 -13.02 -2.78 -3.13
C LEU A 143 -13.59 -1.97 -4.29
N ASP A 144 -14.23 -2.66 -5.25
CA ASP A 144 -14.79 -2.11 -6.48
C ASP A 144 -13.76 -1.40 -7.40
N ALA A 145 -12.45 -1.66 -7.22
CA ALA A 145 -11.39 -1.17 -8.11
C ALA A 145 -11.49 -1.78 -9.52
N PRO A 146 -10.95 -1.10 -10.55
CA PRO A 146 -11.01 -1.58 -11.93
C PRO A 146 -9.99 -2.72 -12.21
N ILE A 147 -10.10 -3.81 -11.45
CA ILE A 147 -9.21 -4.97 -11.49
C ILE A 147 -9.96 -6.17 -12.09
N ASP A 148 -9.32 -6.91 -13.02
CA ASP A 148 -9.97 -8.03 -13.71
C ASP A 148 -10.21 -9.23 -12.79
N TYR A 149 -9.26 -9.54 -11.89
CA TYR A 149 -9.32 -10.65 -10.93
C TYR A 149 -9.06 -10.12 -9.52
N ASN A 150 -10.09 -9.78 -8.77
CA ASN A 150 -9.98 -9.09 -7.48
C ASN A 150 -10.60 -9.88 -6.32
N LEU A 151 -9.80 -10.15 -5.30
CA LEU A 151 -10.27 -10.51 -3.96
C LEU A 151 -9.91 -9.35 -3.04
N PRO A 152 -10.82 -8.37 -2.81
CA PRO A 152 -10.50 -7.16 -2.07
C PRO A 152 -10.31 -7.42 -0.59
N GLU A 153 -9.53 -6.57 0.08
CA GLU A 153 -9.56 -6.50 1.53
C GLU A 153 -10.87 -5.85 1.97
N PHE A 154 -11.78 -6.67 2.49
CA PHE A 154 -13.10 -6.23 2.91
C PHE A 154 -13.68 -7.17 3.98
N TRP A 155 -14.37 -6.61 4.95
CA TRP A 155 -15.14 -7.36 5.95
C TRP A 155 -16.44 -6.65 6.29
N SER A 156 -17.43 -7.42 6.78
CA SER A 156 -18.69 -6.86 7.28
C SER A 156 -18.52 -6.37 8.72
N LEU A 157 -19.23 -5.30 9.05
CA LEU A 157 -19.38 -4.83 10.45
C LEU A 157 -20.54 -5.52 11.17
N GLU A 158 -21.33 -6.35 10.46
CA GLU A 158 -22.41 -7.13 11.04
C GLU A 158 -21.83 -8.31 11.82
N GLU A 159 -22.36 -8.55 13.02
CA GLU A 159 -21.96 -9.69 13.84
C GLU A 159 -22.22 -11.03 13.13
N GLY A 160 -21.30 -11.97 13.26
CA GLY A 160 -21.39 -13.31 12.68
C GLY A 160 -20.88 -13.44 11.25
N PHE A 161 -20.56 -12.33 10.57
CA PHE A 161 -19.88 -12.37 9.31
C PHE A 161 -18.36 -12.30 9.53
N GLY A 162 -17.65 -13.32 9.08
CA GLY A 162 -16.19 -13.28 9.02
C GLY A 162 -15.69 -12.42 7.86
N ARG A 163 -14.55 -12.77 7.28
CA ARG A 163 -13.96 -12.08 6.12
C ARG A 163 -14.20 -12.79 4.80
N ILE A 164 -14.36 -14.13 4.81
CA ILE A 164 -14.46 -14.93 3.57
C ILE A 164 -15.77 -14.65 2.83
N GLU A 165 -16.91 -14.66 3.53
CA GLU A 165 -18.19 -14.43 2.86
C GLU A 165 -18.34 -13.00 2.32
N PRO A 166 -17.99 -11.93 3.04
CA PRO A 166 -17.93 -10.58 2.47
C PRO A 166 -17.00 -10.47 1.26
N MET A 167 -15.81 -11.07 1.30
CA MET A 167 -14.88 -11.11 0.18
C MET A 167 -15.50 -11.83 -1.03
N ARG A 168 -16.21 -12.97 -0.84
CA ARG A 168 -16.94 -13.70 -1.87
C ARG A 168 -18.05 -12.86 -2.50
N GLN A 169 -18.75 -12.05 -1.70
CA GLN A 169 -19.78 -11.14 -2.20
C GLN A 169 -19.21 -10.00 -3.03
N LYS A 170 -17.95 -9.63 -2.79
CA LYS A 170 -17.27 -8.46 -3.37
C LYS A 170 -16.17 -8.81 -4.38
N GLU A 171 -15.98 -10.10 -4.66
CA GLU A 171 -15.01 -10.57 -5.65
C GLU A 171 -15.31 -10.11 -7.07
N ASN A 172 -14.31 -10.00 -7.89
CA ASN A 172 -14.43 -9.82 -9.34
C ASN A 172 -13.46 -10.78 -10.07
N PRO A 173 -13.90 -11.58 -11.06
CA PRO A 173 -15.29 -11.81 -11.46
C PRO A 173 -16.06 -12.63 -10.42
N LYS A 174 -17.38 -12.65 -10.54
CA LYS A 174 -18.23 -13.50 -9.68
C LYS A 174 -17.88 -14.99 -9.85
N GLY A 175 -17.71 -15.68 -8.73
CA GLY A 175 -17.32 -17.09 -8.69
C GLY A 175 -15.79 -17.29 -8.69
N PHE A 176 -15.00 -16.22 -8.66
CA PHE A 176 -13.53 -16.29 -8.67
C PHE A 176 -12.97 -17.01 -7.45
N LEU A 177 -13.44 -16.70 -6.25
CA LEU A 177 -13.03 -17.40 -5.03
C LEU A 177 -13.43 -18.88 -5.06
N ALA A 178 -14.60 -19.21 -5.60
CA ALA A 178 -15.03 -20.60 -5.73
C ALA A 178 -14.15 -21.38 -6.73
N GLU A 179 -13.66 -20.71 -7.76
CA GLU A 179 -12.67 -21.29 -8.69
C GLU A 179 -11.35 -21.59 -7.97
N LEU A 180 -10.80 -20.62 -7.22
CA LEU A 180 -9.57 -20.80 -6.46
C LEU A 180 -9.70 -21.90 -5.39
N GLU A 181 -10.85 -21.99 -4.72
CA GLU A 181 -11.15 -23.08 -3.78
C GLU A 181 -11.15 -24.45 -4.49
N ARG A 182 -11.69 -24.54 -5.68
CA ARG A 182 -11.78 -25.81 -6.44
C ARG A 182 -10.42 -26.23 -6.98
N GLU A 183 -9.64 -25.29 -7.51
CA GLU A 183 -8.43 -25.62 -8.28
C GLU A 183 -7.17 -25.74 -7.39
N VAL A 184 -7.07 -24.94 -6.32
CA VAL A 184 -5.82 -24.84 -5.56
C VAL A 184 -5.96 -24.96 -4.04
N LEU A 185 -7.00 -24.35 -3.43
CA LEU A 185 -7.01 -24.12 -1.98
C LEU A 185 -7.74 -25.20 -1.17
N GLY A 186 -8.70 -25.92 -1.82
CA GLY A 186 -9.80 -26.51 -1.08
C GLY A 186 -10.68 -25.43 -0.45
N LYS A 187 -11.77 -25.83 0.16
CA LYS A 187 -12.72 -24.86 0.73
C LYS A 187 -12.10 -24.07 1.88
N LEU A 188 -12.11 -22.74 1.77
CA LEU A 188 -11.67 -21.85 2.81
C LEU A 188 -12.66 -21.83 4.00
N ASN A 189 -12.11 -21.62 5.19
CA ASN A 189 -12.86 -21.34 6.40
C ASN A 189 -12.15 -20.29 7.25
N GLU A 190 -12.92 -19.57 8.08
CA GLU A 190 -12.43 -18.44 8.86
C GLU A 190 -11.23 -18.81 9.76
N ARG A 191 -11.25 -19.99 10.38
CA ARG A 191 -10.17 -20.41 11.28
C ARG A 191 -8.83 -20.58 10.56
N THR A 192 -8.83 -21.17 9.36
CA THR A 192 -7.60 -21.48 8.62
C THR A 192 -7.14 -20.36 7.70
N PHE A 193 -7.97 -19.35 7.43
CA PHE A 193 -7.63 -18.21 6.58
C PHE A 193 -7.43 -16.92 7.39
N ASN A 194 -8.36 -16.60 8.31
CA ASN A 194 -8.26 -15.38 9.10
C ASN A 194 -7.78 -15.59 10.53
N GLY A 195 -7.90 -16.82 11.07
CA GLY A 195 -7.41 -17.17 12.40
C GLY A 195 -6.01 -17.82 12.41
N ASP A 196 -5.40 -18.04 11.25
CA ASP A 196 -4.05 -18.58 11.09
C ASP A 196 -3.28 -17.77 10.05
N TYR A 197 -2.58 -16.76 10.51
CA TYR A 197 -1.83 -15.83 9.65
C TYR A 197 -0.73 -16.50 8.85
N LEU A 198 -0.04 -17.49 9.39
CA LEU A 198 1.01 -18.21 8.67
C LEU A 198 0.45 -19.03 7.50
N ASN A 199 -0.67 -19.71 7.72
CA ASN A 199 -1.37 -20.44 6.67
C ASN A 199 -2.01 -19.49 5.63
N ARG A 200 -2.45 -18.32 6.07
CA ARG A 200 -2.99 -17.29 5.16
C ARG A 200 -1.96 -16.84 4.12
N GLU A 201 -0.71 -16.61 4.51
CA GLU A 201 0.36 -16.25 3.56
C GLU A 201 0.55 -17.33 2.49
N ASP A 202 0.62 -18.59 2.89
CA ASP A 202 0.71 -19.70 1.96
C ASP A 202 -0.46 -19.74 0.96
N ARG A 203 -1.70 -19.49 1.45
CA ARG A 203 -2.91 -19.44 0.61
C ARG A 203 -2.90 -18.29 -0.38
N ILE A 204 -2.45 -17.10 0.04
CA ILE A 204 -2.33 -15.94 -0.85
C ILE A 204 -1.28 -16.22 -1.93
N GLY A 205 -0.14 -16.83 -1.57
CA GLY A 205 0.87 -17.26 -2.54
C GLY A 205 0.34 -18.28 -3.56
N GLU A 206 -0.46 -19.24 -3.11
CA GLU A 206 -1.11 -20.24 -3.98
C GLU A 206 -2.13 -19.61 -4.93
N MET A 207 -2.96 -18.68 -4.44
CA MET A 207 -3.91 -17.93 -5.29
C MET A 207 -3.20 -17.12 -6.37
N ALA A 208 -2.18 -16.34 -5.98
CA ALA A 208 -1.41 -15.51 -6.89
C ALA A 208 -0.67 -16.36 -7.93
N GLY A 209 -0.07 -17.47 -7.50
CA GLY A 209 0.60 -18.43 -8.38
C GLY A 209 -0.35 -19.03 -9.43
N TYR A 210 -1.52 -19.52 -9.00
CA TYR A 210 -2.54 -20.04 -9.91
C TYR A 210 -2.98 -19.01 -10.95
N VAL A 211 -3.23 -17.77 -10.51
CA VAL A 211 -3.65 -16.70 -11.42
C VAL A 211 -2.55 -16.32 -12.41
N LEU A 212 -1.30 -16.31 -11.94
CA LEU A 212 -0.15 -16.05 -12.80
C LEU A 212 0.02 -17.14 -13.87
N GLU A 213 -0.14 -18.42 -13.50
CA GLU A 213 -0.07 -19.55 -14.45
C GLU A 213 -1.23 -19.56 -15.45
N THR A 214 -2.46 -19.32 -14.95
CA THR A 214 -3.69 -19.52 -15.73
C THR A 214 -4.04 -18.31 -16.60
N TYR A 215 -3.96 -17.11 -16.04
CA TYR A 215 -4.45 -15.90 -16.69
C TYR A 215 -3.37 -14.95 -17.16
N LYS A 216 -2.14 -15.11 -16.65
CA LYS A 216 -0.96 -14.31 -17.04
C LYS A 216 -1.27 -12.81 -17.08
N PRO A 217 -1.83 -12.20 -16.00
CA PRO A 217 -2.10 -10.78 -15.98
C PRO A 217 -0.80 -9.98 -16.07
N ASN A 218 -0.88 -8.74 -16.56
CA ASN A 218 0.28 -7.86 -16.68
C ASN A 218 0.69 -7.26 -15.33
N LEU A 219 -0.28 -7.05 -14.42
CA LEU A 219 -0.03 -6.60 -13.06
C LEU A 219 -0.74 -7.51 -12.05
N ILE A 220 -0.01 -8.01 -11.07
CA ILE A 220 -0.57 -8.61 -9.87
C ILE A 220 -0.17 -7.74 -8.69
N THR A 221 -1.13 -7.36 -7.84
CA THR A 221 -0.88 -6.75 -6.55
C THR A 221 -1.33 -7.70 -5.43
N LEU A 222 -0.51 -7.93 -4.43
CA LEU A 222 -0.89 -8.75 -3.28
C LEU A 222 -0.32 -8.22 -1.98
N HIS A 223 -1.06 -8.42 -0.89
CA HIS A 223 -0.72 -7.96 0.44
C HIS A 223 -0.57 -9.14 1.40
N LEU A 224 0.60 -9.26 2.03
CA LEU A 224 0.97 -10.28 3.00
C LEU A 224 1.10 -9.62 4.37
N ILE A 225 0.34 -10.09 5.37
CA ILE A 225 0.11 -9.33 6.62
C ILE A 225 0.67 -9.96 7.89
N ALA A 226 1.19 -11.19 7.82
CA ALA A 226 1.56 -11.93 9.03
C ALA A 226 2.70 -11.26 9.81
N THR A 227 3.62 -10.59 9.14
CA THR A 227 4.75 -9.90 9.77
C THR A 227 4.30 -8.75 10.66
N ASP A 228 3.38 -7.91 10.20
CA ASP A 228 2.78 -6.82 10.98
C ASP A 228 2.07 -7.35 12.23
N HIS A 229 1.17 -8.33 12.06
CA HIS A 229 0.40 -8.91 13.14
C HIS A 229 1.28 -9.34 14.31
N PHE A 230 2.34 -10.11 14.04
CA PHE A 230 3.20 -10.60 15.08
C PHE A 230 4.19 -9.57 15.63
N GLN A 231 4.57 -8.55 14.84
CA GLN A 231 5.33 -7.41 15.35
C GLN A 231 4.50 -6.56 16.32
N HIS A 232 3.18 -6.45 16.12
CA HIS A 232 2.30 -5.83 17.10
C HIS A 232 2.27 -6.59 18.43
N GLU A 233 2.21 -7.92 18.40
CA GLU A 233 2.10 -8.75 19.60
C GLU A 233 3.42 -8.88 20.38
N GLU A 234 4.53 -9.16 19.68
CA GLU A 234 5.80 -9.55 20.27
C GLU A 234 6.89 -8.48 20.19
N GLY A 235 6.65 -7.39 19.45
CA GLY A 235 7.69 -6.44 19.06
C GLY A 235 8.46 -6.89 17.82
N ARG A 236 9.49 -6.12 17.43
CA ARG A 236 10.22 -6.30 16.17
C ARG A 236 10.83 -7.69 15.96
N ASP A 237 11.34 -8.32 17.01
CA ASP A 237 12.25 -9.45 16.89
C ASP A 237 11.72 -10.73 17.55
N GLY A 238 10.41 -10.81 17.76
CA GLY A 238 9.76 -11.96 18.40
C GLY A 238 9.87 -13.26 17.61
N PRO A 239 9.75 -14.41 18.28
CA PRO A 239 9.83 -15.73 17.63
C PRO A 239 8.77 -15.93 16.54
N MET A 240 7.56 -15.39 16.72
CA MET A 240 6.51 -15.49 15.72
C MET A 240 6.75 -14.55 14.53
N VAL A 241 7.45 -13.42 14.72
CA VAL A 241 7.90 -12.55 13.61
C VAL A 241 8.85 -13.32 12.69
N ARG A 242 9.77 -14.11 13.23
CA ARG A 242 10.65 -14.97 12.42
C ARG A 242 9.88 -16.04 11.65
N LYS A 243 8.88 -16.66 12.27
CA LYS A 243 8.02 -17.65 11.61
C LYS A 243 7.14 -17.04 10.53
N SER A 244 6.60 -15.84 10.79
CA SER A 244 5.78 -15.13 9.81
C SER A 244 6.60 -14.73 8.59
N LEU A 245 7.81 -14.21 8.77
CA LEU A 245 8.71 -13.90 7.66
C LEU A 245 9.07 -15.14 6.84
N ALA A 246 9.32 -16.30 7.49
CA ALA A 246 9.56 -17.54 6.77
C ALA A 246 8.34 -18.02 5.97
N ALA A 247 7.11 -17.79 6.46
CA ALA A 247 5.88 -18.10 5.74
C ALA A 247 5.68 -17.16 4.53
N THR A 248 5.92 -15.87 4.74
CA THR A 248 5.90 -14.82 3.69
C THR A 248 6.92 -15.14 2.59
N ASP A 249 8.17 -15.43 2.95
CA ASP A 249 9.24 -15.79 2.01
C ASP A 249 8.89 -17.04 1.19
N ARG A 250 8.31 -18.05 1.83
CA ARG A 250 7.82 -19.25 1.14
C ARG A 250 6.68 -18.94 0.17
N ALA A 251 5.75 -18.08 0.53
CA ALA A 251 4.67 -17.65 -0.37
C ALA A 251 5.23 -16.96 -1.62
N ILE A 252 6.24 -16.12 -1.47
CA ILE A 252 6.95 -15.45 -2.58
C ILE A 252 7.66 -16.48 -3.47
N GLY A 253 8.33 -17.46 -2.88
CA GLY A 253 8.95 -18.58 -3.59
C GLY A 253 7.94 -19.34 -4.46
N LYS A 254 6.74 -19.66 -3.93
CA LYS A 254 5.66 -20.31 -4.69
C LYS A 254 5.21 -19.51 -5.91
N ILE A 255 5.12 -18.18 -5.80
CA ILE A 255 4.73 -17.31 -6.93
C ILE A 255 5.84 -17.31 -8.00
N ARG A 256 7.12 -17.25 -7.58
CA ARG A 256 8.25 -17.34 -8.50
C ARG A 256 8.26 -18.68 -9.26
N GLU A 257 8.08 -19.80 -8.55
CA GLU A 257 7.95 -21.13 -9.16
C GLU A 257 6.77 -21.22 -10.11
N ALA A 258 5.64 -20.55 -9.83
CA ALA A 258 4.50 -20.48 -10.72
C ALA A 258 4.83 -19.74 -12.02
N ALA A 259 5.59 -18.64 -11.97
CA ALA A 259 6.08 -17.95 -13.16
C ALA A 259 7.01 -18.85 -14.01
N GLU A 260 7.84 -19.67 -13.36
CA GLU A 260 8.70 -20.65 -14.02
C GLU A 260 7.88 -21.74 -14.71
N ARG A 261 6.93 -22.37 -13.99
CA ARG A 261 6.01 -23.39 -14.59
C ARG A 261 5.18 -22.82 -15.74
N ALA A 262 4.80 -21.56 -15.68
CA ALA A 262 4.06 -20.86 -16.73
C ALA A 262 4.94 -20.51 -17.96
N GLY A 263 6.27 -20.66 -17.86
CA GLY A 263 7.24 -20.29 -18.89
C GLY A 263 7.34 -18.79 -19.14
N ILE A 264 7.12 -17.96 -18.11
CA ILE A 264 7.13 -16.48 -18.22
C ILE A 264 8.07 -15.82 -17.20
N LEU A 265 8.89 -16.58 -16.49
CA LEU A 265 9.78 -16.04 -15.45
C LEU A 265 10.73 -14.98 -16.03
N ASP A 266 11.29 -15.20 -17.20
CA ASP A 266 12.19 -14.29 -17.92
C ASP A 266 11.50 -13.02 -18.47
N GLN A 267 10.16 -12.97 -18.41
CA GLN A 267 9.31 -11.83 -18.79
C GLN A 267 8.60 -11.20 -17.59
N THR A 268 8.89 -11.68 -16.38
CA THR A 268 8.24 -11.26 -15.14
C THR A 268 9.20 -10.48 -14.26
N THR A 269 8.72 -9.38 -13.70
CA THR A 269 9.41 -8.62 -12.66
C THR A 269 8.68 -8.82 -11.33
N PHE A 270 9.43 -9.13 -10.30
CA PHE A 270 8.97 -9.12 -8.92
C PHE A 270 9.40 -7.82 -8.27
N ILE A 271 8.43 -7.09 -7.72
CA ILE A 271 8.66 -5.92 -6.87
C ILE A 271 8.13 -6.30 -5.49
N ILE A 272 9.01 -6.33 -4.50
CA ILE A 272 8.66 -6.58 -3.12
C ILE A 272 8.93 -5.31 -2.35
N THR A 273 7.90 -4.77 -1.71
CA THR A 273 8.00 -3.60 -0.84
C THR A 273 7.17 -3.83 0.42
N GLY A 274 7.23 -2.91 1.35
CA GLY A 274 6.28 -2.84 2.46
C GLY A 274 5.60 -1.49 2.48
N ASP A 275 4.78 -1.31 3.44
CA ASP A 275 4.02 -0.09 3.69
C ASP A 275 4.65 0.77 4.78
N HIS A 276 5.30 0.16 5.77
CA HIS A 276 6.03 0.80 6.87
C HIS A 276 7.00 -0.17 7.54
N GLY A 277 7.91 0.38 8.34
CA GLY A 277 8.70 -0.36 9.32
C GLY A 277 7.94 -0.56 10.65
N PHE A 278 8.68 -0.83 11.73
CA PHE A 278 8.10 -1.13 13.04
C PHE A 278 8.97 -0.64 14.18
N VAL A 279 8.35 -0.23 15.29
CA VAL A 279 9.06 0.29 16.48
C VAL A 279 8.55 -0.42 17.73
N ASN A 280 9.44 -0.93 18.57
CA ASN A 280 9.07 -1.44 19.89
C ASN A 280 8.53 -0.33 20.78
N ILE A 281 7.44 -0.57 21.52
CA ILE A 281 6.82 0.41 22.41
C ILE A 281 6.86 -0.05 23.87
N HIS A 282 6.94 0.92 24.77
CA HIS A 282 6.90 0.69 26.23
C HIS A 282 5.98 1.65 26.95
N THR A 283 5.52 2.72 26.27
CA THR A 283 4.64 3.75 26.87
C THR A 283 3.53 4.12 25.91
N SER A 284 2.31 4.19 26.42
CA SER A 284 1.14 4.72 25.70
C SER A 284 0.68 6.01 26.38
N LEU A 285 0.34 7.02 25.55
CA LEU A 285 -0.07 8.33 25.97
C LEU A 285 -1.47 8.64 25.42
N SER A 286 -2.40 9.08 26.27
CA SER A 286 -3.81 9.35 25.95
C SER A 286 -4.09 10.86 25.86
N PRO A 287 -3.92 11.52 24.69
CA PRO A 287 -4.01 12.98 24.59
C PRO A 287 -5.45 13.50 24.76
N ASN A 288 -6.46 12.67 24.50
CA ASN A 288 -7.86 13.06 24.71
C ASN A 288 -8.22 13.24 26.18
N VAL A 289 -7.48 12.65 27.13
CA VAL A 289 -7.64 12.92 28.56
C VAL A 289 -7.38 14.39 28.86
N TRP A 290 -6.34 14.98 28.26
CA TRP A 290 -6.07 16.42 28.41
C TRP A 290 -7.21 17.29 27.87
N LEU A 291 -7.84 16.87 26.74
CA LEU A 291 -8.94 17.63 26.15
C LEU A 291 -10.20 17.59 27.02
N VAL A 292 -10.46 16.44 27.65
CA VAL A 292 -11.56 16.30 28.66
C VAL A 292 -11.29 17.20 29.85
N GLU A 293 -10.11 17.16 30.45
CA GLU A 293 -9.72 18.01 31.60
C GLU A 293 -9.79 19.50 31.25
N ALA A 294 -9.48 19.87 30.00
CA ALA A 294 -9.61 21.23 29.52
C ALA A 294 -11.05 21.64 29.14
N GLY A 295 -12.03 20.74 29.19
CA GLY A 295 -13.41 21.00 28.77
C GLY A 295 -13.60 21.22 27.27
N LEU A 296 -12.71 20.62 26.43
CA LEU A 296 -12.79 20.66 24.98
C LEU A 296 -13.55 19.46 24.40
N MET A 297 -13.75 18.41 25.17
CA MET A 297 -14.61 17.26 24.85
C MET A 297 -15.15 16.60 26.12
N GLU A 298 -16.25 15.89 25.97
CA GLU A 298 -16.80 15.06 27.04
C GLU A 298 -16.17 13.68 27.03
N ASN A 299 -16.07 13.06 28.20
CA ASN A 299 -15.63 11.69 28.33
C ASN A 299 -16.78 10.71 28.05
N GLN A 300 -17.11 10.48 26.79
CA GLN A 300 -18.17 9.58 26.37
C GLN A 300 -17.74 8.73 25.15
N PRO A 301 -18.32 7.55 25.00
CA PRO A 301 -18.29 6.86 23.73
C PRO A 301 -18.75 7.82 22.61
N ASN A 302 -18.14 7.77 21.45
CA ASN A 302 -18.46 8.67 20.34
C ASN A 302 -18.30 10.17 20.64
N ARG A 303 -17.41 10.52 21.59
CA ARG A 303 -16.98 11.87 21.96
C ARG A 303 -18.02 12.78 22.62
N GLY A 304 -19.31 12.45 22.68
CA GLY A 304 -20.37 13.31 23.23
C GLY A 304 -20.36 14.71 22.63
N GLN A 305 -20.38 15.75 23.49
CA GLN A 305 -20.13 17.13 23.06
C GLN A 305 -18.62 17.38 23.01
N TRP A 306 -18.14 17.95 21.90
CA TRP A 306 -16.72 18.21 21.69
C TRP A 306 -16.49 19.42 20.80
N ARG A 307 -15.36 20.10 20.99
CA ARG A 307 -14.84 21.19 20.14
C ARG A 307 -13.56 20.76 19.42
N ALA A 308 -12.72 19.99 20.10
CA ALA A 308 -11.47 19.43 19.57
C ALA A 308 -11.31 17.98 20.02
N THR A 309 -10.70 17.14 19.20
CA THR A 309 -10.39 15.75 19.51
C THR A 309 -9.12 15.30 18.79
N PHE A 310 -8.32 14.47 19.45
CA PHE A 310 -7.21 13.77 18.81
C PHE A 310 -7.70 12.46 18.21
N HIS A 311 -7.59 12.35 16.89
CA HIS A 311 -7.72 11.10 16.14
C HIS A 311 -6.38 10.39 16.13
N THR A 312 -6.28 9.22 16.77
CA THR A 312 -5.05 8.44 16.77
C THR A 312 -4.99 7.52 15.54
N SER A 313 -3.83 7.47 14.90
CA SER A 313 -3.56 6.60 13.75
C SER A 313 -2.17 6.00 13.91
N GLY A 314 -2.09 4.70 14.17
CA GLY A 314 -0.85 4.07 14.61
C GLY A 314 -0.30 4.75 15.88
N ALA A 315 0.99 5.08 15.87
CA ALA A 315 1.65 5.74 17.00
C ALA A 315 1.29 7.22 17.15
N SER A 316 0.84 7.91 16.09
CA SER A 316 0.64 9.36 16.04
C SER A 316 -0.81 9.77 16.37
N ALA A 317 -1.02 11.06 16.69
CA ALA A 317 -2.34 11.62 16.98
C ALA A 317 -2.54 12.94 16.22
N PHE A 318 -3.69 13.11 15.61
CA PHE A 318 -4.04 14.24 14.73
C PHE A 318 -5.19 15.03 15.33
N LEU A 319 -5.03 16.33 15.51
CA LEU A 319 -6.04 17.21 16.09
C LEU A 319 -7.06 17.60 15.03
N HIS A 320 -8.31 17.25 15.28
CA HIS A 320 -9.47 17.69 14.52
C HIS A 320 -10.37 18.59 15.32
N LEU A 321 -11.01 19.56 14.65
CA LEU A 321 -12.01 20.45 15.23
C LEU A 321 -13.40 20.09 14.75
N LYS A 322 -14.41 20.23 15.59
CA LYS A 322 -15.82 20.08 15.19
C LYS A 322 -16.24 21.22 14.25
N ASP A 323 -15.90 22.45 14.61
CA ASP A 323 -15.96 23.62 13.71
C ASP A 323 -14.54 23.96 13.26
N PRO A 324 -14.20 23.83 11.97
CA PRO A 324 -12.88 24.19 11.44
C PRO A 324 -12.46 25.63 11.69
N LYS A 325 -13.41 26.53 12.07
CA LYS A 325 -13.18 27.94 12.38
C LYS A 325 -13.01 28.23 13.87
N ASP A 326 -13.06 27.23 14.73
CA ASP A 326 -12.92 27.40 16.18
C ASP A 326 -11.45 27.66 16.59
N LEU A 327 -10.98 28.88 16.27
CA LEU A 327 -9.61 29.31 16.60
C LEU A 327 -9.36 29.38 18.11
N GLU A 328 -10.40 29.62 18.93
CA GLU A 328 -10.27 29.61 20.38
C GLU A 328 -9.91 28.22 20.91
N ALA A 329 -10.54 27.16 20.36
CA ALA A 329 -10.19 25.79 20.71
C ALA A 329 -8.75 25.47 20.32
N VAL A 330 -8.29 25.93 19.15
CA VAL A 330 -6.90 25.74 18.68
C VAL A 330 -5.92 26.37 19.67
N GLU A 331 -6.11 27.63 20.02
CA GLU A 331 -5.20 28.34 20.96
C GLU A 331 -5.23 27.71 22.36
N LYS A 332 -6.40 27.24 22.80
CA LYS A 332 -6.53 26.51 24.06
C LYS A 332 -5.74 25.19 24.05
N VAL A 333 -5.79 24.43 22.94
CA VAL A 333 -4.99 23.19 22.79
C VAL A 333 -3.49 23.52 22.76
N LYS A 334 -3.06 24.52 22.00
CA LYS A 334 -1.65 24.92 21.96
C LYS A 334 -1.13 25.30 23.35
N SER A 335 -1.86 26.17 24.06
CA SER A 335 -1.52 26.57 25.43
C SER A 335 -1.47 25.37 26.38
N LEU A 336 -2.41 24.44 26.25
CA LEU A 336 -2.41 23.21 27.05
C LEU A 336 -1.12 22.39 26.80
N LEU A 337 -0.76 22.16 25.53
CA LEU A 337 0.44 21.39 25.16
C LEU A 337 1.74 22.07 25.64
N GLU A 338 1.81 23.39 25.55
CA GLU A 338 2.95 24.18 26.04
C GLU A 338 3.12 24.09 27.58
N ASN A 339 2.01 24.00 28.31
CA ASN A 339 2.00 23.96 29.77
C ASN A 339 2.02 22.54 30.38
N LEU A 340 2.13 21.49 29.54
CA LEU A 340 2.31 20.13 30.04
C LEU A 340 3.59 19.98 30.85
N PRO A 341 3.64 19.05 31.83
CA PRO A 341 4.87 18.71 32.53
C PRO A 341 5.97 18.30 31.54
N GLU A 342 7.22 18.70 31.80
CA GLU A 342 8.38 18.34 30.96
C GLU A 342 8.53 16.83 30.75
N SER A 343 8.14 16.01 31.75
CA SER A 343 8.12 14.56 31.64
C SER A 343 7.17 14.02 30.57
N GLN A 344 6.15 14.79 30.18
CA GLN A 344 5.21 14.46 29.11
C GLN A 344 5.63 15.11 27.78
N LYS A 345 5.99 16.39 27.78
CA LYS A 345 6.41 17.13 26.58
C LYS A 345 7.56 16.46 25.83
N LYS A 346 8.51 15.90 26.53
CA LYS A 346 9.67 15.19 25.92
C LYS A 346 9.32 13.88 25.19
N LEU A 347 8.09 13.39 25.33
CA LEU A 347 7.65 12.11 24.73
C LEU A 347 7.15 12.25 23.30
N PHE A 348 6.98 13.47 22.82
CA PHE A 348 6.52 13.75 21.46
C PHE A 348 6.96 15.15 21.00
N ARG A 349 6.84 15.41 19.73
CA ARG A 349 6.92 16.75 19.13
C ARG A 349 5.57 17.14 18.54
N VAL A 350 5.26 18.42 18.55
CA VAL A 350 4.08 18.99 17.91
C VAL A 350 4.44 19.34 16.47
N LEU A 351 3.72 18.77 15.52
CA LEU A 351 3.81 19.11 14.09
C LEU A 351 2.70 20.11 13.78
N HIS A 352 3.06 21.28 13.30
CA HIS A 352 2.11 22.31 12.91
C HIS A 352 1.62 22.10 11.46
N ARG A 353 0.67 22.91 11.03
CA ARG A 353 0.06 22.80 9.70
C ARG A 353 1.07 22.80 8.54
N GLU A 354 2.13 23.59 8.64
CA GLU A 354 3.18 23.64 7.63
C GLU A 354 3.99 22.33 7.56
N ASP A 355 4.25 21.71 8.72
CA ASP A 355 4.94 20.42 8.81
C ASP A 355 4.06 19.31 8.19
N LEU A 356 2.75 19.31 8.49
CA LEU A 356 1.78 18.37 7.92
C LEU A 356 1.68 18.53 6.40
N LYS A 357 1.64 19.77 5.92
CA LYS A 357 1.62 20.07 4.49
C LYS A 357 2.90 19.60 3.80
N ALA A 358 4.07 19.84 4.38
CA ALA A 358 5.35 19.37 3.84
C ALA A 358 5.42 17.83 3.78
N ALA A 359 4.89 17.16 4.80
CA ALA A 359 4.77 15.70 4.84
C ALA A 359 3.72 15.14 3.87
N GLY A 360 2.82 15.97 3.32
CA GLY A 360 1.68 15.51 2.52
C GLY A 360 0.67 14.71 3.32
N ALA A 361 0.47 15.07 4.59
CA ALA A 361 -0.48 14.42 5.51
C ALA A 361 -1.90 14.99 5.36
N ASP A 362 -2.84 14.56 6.23
CA ASP A 362 -4.23 15.02 6.20
C ASP A 362 -4.34 16.56 6.29
N PRO A 363 -4.83 17.24 5.24
CA PRO A 363 -4.97 18.71 5.24
C PRO A 363 -6.05 19.23 6.21
N ASN A 364 -6.92 18.36 6.72
CA ASN A 364 -7.98 18.71 7.66
C ASN A 364 -7.49 18.71 9.11
N ALA A 365 -6.37 18.07 9.41
CA ALA A 365 -5.75 18.11 10.71
C ALA A 365 -5.15 19.49 11.00
N VAL A 366 -5.39 20.03 12.21
CA VAL A 366 -4.88 21.34 12.61
C VAL A 366 -3.41 21.29 13.02
N LEU A 367 -3.05 20.22 13.72
CA LEU A 367 -1.70 19.84 14.13
C LEU A 367 -1.66 18.33 14.36
N ALA A 368 -0.47 17.77 14.53
CA ALA A 368 -0.32 16.40 14.98
C ALA A 368 0.72 16.29 16.09
N LEU A 369 0.59 15.24 16.87
CA LEU A 369 1.58 14.81 17.85
C LEU A 369 2.33 13.62 17.27
N ALA A 370 3.62 13.80 17.01
CA ALA A 370 4.52 12.74 16.55
C ALA A 370 5.33 12.24 17.76
N PRO A 371 5.13 10.99 18.20
CA PRO A 371 5.80 10.47 19.39
C PRO A 371 7.28 10.16 19.08
N ILE A 372 8.10 10.15 20.14
CA ILE A 372 9.46 9.61 20.08
C ILE A 372 9.43 8.08 20.02
N ARG A 373 10.56 7.46 19.69
CA ARG A 373 10.72 6.00 19.73
C ARG A 373 10.29 5.42 21.07
N GLY A 374 9.52 4.32 21.05
CA GLY A 374 9.04 3.64 22.25
C GLY A 374 7.74 4.18 22.84
N VAL A 375 7.18 5.24 22.27
CA VAL A 375 5.93 5.86 22.69
C VAL A 375 4.89 5.73 21.59
N SER A 376 3.62 5.52 21.98
CA SER A 376 2.46 5.56 21.08
C SER A 376 1.31 6.33 21.68
N PHE A 377 0.40 6.84 20.84
CA PHE A 377 -0.83 7.48 21.35
C PHE A 377 -1.99 6.49 21.39
N SER A 378 -2.86 6.69 22.37
CA SER A 378 -4.10 5.93 22.58
C SER A 378 -5.32 6.84 22.36
N PRO A 379 -6.42 6.34 21.76
CA PRO A 379 -7.65 7.12 21.60
C PRO A 379 -8.42 7.36 22.90
N SER A 380 -8.00 6.75 24.03
CA SER A 380 -8.70 6.84 25.31
C SER A 380 -8.85 8.29 25.76
N SER A 381 -10.05 8.62 26.24
CA SER A 381 -10.40 9.92 26.84
C SER A 381 -10.51 9.86 28.37
N GLU A 382 -10.20 8.70 28.98
CA GLU A 382 -10.34 8.48 30.43
C GLU A 382 -9.15 7.73 31.02
N GLY A 383 -9.04 7.86 32.35
CA GLY A 383 -7.98 7.23 33.13
C GLY A 383 -6.67 7.99 33.09
N SER A 384 -5.56 7.30 33.32
CA SER A 384 -4.23 7.93 33.33
C SER A 384 -3.79 8.31 31.92
N VAL A 385 -3.22 9.52 31.79
CA VAL A 385 -2.60 9.99 30.54
C VAL A 385 -1.48 9.07 30.08
N LEU A 386 -0.65 8.57 30.99
CA LEU A 386 0.45 7.66 30.72
C LEU A 386 0.12 6.27 31.22
N LYS A 387 0.34 5.26 30.39
CA LYS A 387 0.18 3.83 30.70
C LYS A 387 1.36 3.03 30.14
N PRO A 388 1.78 1.95 30.80
CA PRO A 388 2.70 1.00 30.19
C PRO A 388 2.12 0.42 28.89
N ALA A 389 2.97 0.20 27.90
CA ALA A 389 2.66 -0.50 26.65
C ALA A 389 3.66 -1.63 26.41
N LYS A 390 3.37 -2.52 25.48
CA LYS A 390 4.25 -3.61 25.07
C LYS A 390 3.99 -3.97 23.61
N GLY A 391 4.88 -4.77 23.02
CA GLY A 391 4.83 -5.15 21.61
C GLY A 391 5.46 -4.08 20.75
N GLY A 392 5.00 -3.96 19.51
CA GLY A 392 5.45 -2.96 18.57
C GLY A 392 4.28 -2.20 17.93
N THR A 393 4.62 -1.11 17.25
CA THR A 393 3.66 -0.35 16.45
C THR A 393 4.38 0.44 15.35
N HIS A 394 3.59 1.00 14.46
CA HIS A 394 3.98 1.86 13.34
C HIS A 394 3.13 3.14 13.35
N GLY A 395 3.19 3.98 12.31
CA GLY A 395 2.43 5.24 12.25
C GLY A 395 3.19 6.44 12.83
N PHE A 396 4.50 6.30 12.98
CA PHE A 396 5.40 7.38 13.36
C PHE A 396 5.62 8.36 12.20
N PHE A 397 6.18 9.53 12.52
CA PHE A 397 6.71 10.41 11.48
C PHE A 397 7.93 9.74 10.85
N PRO A 398 8.04 9.68 9.49
CA PRO A 398 9.01 8.84 8.80
C PRO A 398 10.38 9.50 8.68
N ASP A 399 11.05 9.80 9.80
CA ASP A 399 12.34 10.47 9.85
C ASP A 399 13.40 9.70 10.66
N PHE A 400 13.25 8.39 10.78
CA PHE A 400 14.24 7.51 11.40
C PHE A 400 14.14 6.06 10.89
N ASP A 401 15.26 5.35 10.93
CA ASP A 401 15.49 4.08 10.23
C ASP A 401 14.50 2.97 10.58
N GLU A 402 14.07 2.83 11.87
CA GLU A 402 13.19 1.73 12.27
C GLU A 402 11.80 1.79 11.64
N ILE A 403 11.38 2.97 11.17
CA ILE A 403 10.08 3.14 10.51
C ILE A 403 10.18 3.07 8.97
N GLU A 404 11.38 3.05 8.41
CA GLU A 404 11.58 2.79 6.99
C GLU A 404 11.10 1.41 6.62
N THR A 405 10.53 1.30 5.43
CA THR A 405 10.17 0.02 4.82
C THR A 405 11.22 -0.45 3.82
N GLY A 406 11.05 -1.68 3.29
CA GLY A 406 11.99 -2.28 2.36
C GLY A 406 11.55 -2.16 0.91
N PHE A 407 12.53 -2.37 0.00
CA PHE A 407 12.27 -2.49 -1.43
C PHE A 407 13.27 -3.43 -2.09
N ILE A 408 12.74 -4.36 -2.89
CA ILE A 408 13.49 -5.26 -3.76
C ILE A 408 12.80 -5.26 -5.13
N ALA A 409 13.57 -5.19 -6.21
CA ALA A 409 13.11 -5.44 -7.56
C ALA A 409 13.98 -6.50 -8.22
N PHE A 410 13.39 -7.54 -8.81
CA PHE A 410 14.08 -8.68 -9.39
C PHE A 410 13.39 -9.16 -10.68
N GLY A 411 14.17 -9.58 -11.67
CA GLY A 411 13.68 -10.21 -12.90
C GLY A 411 13.76 -9.30 -14.13
N ALA A 412 12.78 -9.42 -15.04
CA ALA A 412 12.77 -8.71 -16.31
C ALA A 412 12.87 -7.19 -16.15
N GLY A 413 13.73 -6.54 -16.93
CA GLY A 413 13.91 -5.09 -16.90
C GLY A 413 14.65 -4.56 -15.67
N ILE A 414 15.19 -5.42 -14.79
CA ILE A 414 15.93 -5.04 -13.59
C ILE A 414 17.41 -5.38 -13.75
N GLN A 415 18.28 -4.42 -13.44
CA GLN A 415 19.72 -4.63 -13.42
C GLN A 415 20.12 -5.29 -12.09
N ALA A 416 20.91 -6.35 -12.17
CA ALA A 416 21.43 -7.05 -11.01
C ALA A 416 22.48 -6.20 -10.23
N GLY A 417 22.48 -6.34 -8.90
CA GLY A 417 23.48 -5.75 -8.02
C GLY A 417 23.35 -4.22 -7.87
N VAL A 418 22.15 -3.66 -8.07
CA VAL A 418 21.88 -2.24 -7.86
C VAL A 418 21.51 -2.00 -6.40
N GLU A 419 22.23 -1.06 -5.75
CA GLU A 419 21.90 -0.56 -4.42
C GLU A 419 21.31 0.86 -4.54
N ILE A 420 20.12 1.05 -3.98
CA ILE A 420 19.39 2.31 -3.98
C ILE A 420 19.56 2.94 -2.61
N GLN A 421 20.22 4.08 -2.56
CA GLN A 421 20.57 4.76 -1.31
C GLN A 421 19.41 5.58 -0.74
N GLU A 422 18.63 6.22 -1.62
CA GLU A 422 17.51 7.07 -1.25
C GLU A 422 16.29 6.68 -2.09
N MET A 423 15.19 6.33 -1.43
CA MET A 423 13.93 5.97 -2.04
C MET A 423 12.77 6.42 -1.15
N GLU A 424 11.74 6.99 -1.75
CA GLU A 424 10.46 7.25 -1.09
C GLU A 424 9.40 6.24 -1.56
N LEU A 425 8.40 5.99 -0.73
CA LEU A 425 7.32 5.03 -1.04
C LEU A 425 6.52 5.44 -2.30
N VAL A 426 6.45 6.74 -2.61
CA VAL A 426 5.83 7.26 -3.83
C VAL A 426 6.53 6.79 -5.12
N ASP A 427 7.79 6.39 -5.04
CA ASP A 427 8.59 5.96 -6.18
C ASP A 427 8.18 4.57 -6.70
N VAL A 428 7.52 3.75 -5.90
CA VAL A 428 7.14 2.37 -6.27
C VAL A 428 6.21 2.37 -7.48
N ALA A 429 5.22 3.26 -7.53
CA ALA A 429 4.35 3.39 -8.69
C ALA A 429 5.12 3.74 -9.97
N ALA A 430 6.14 4.59 -9.85
CA ALA A 430 6.98 4.99 -10.99
C ALA A 430 7.80 3.82 -11.55
N VAL A 431 8.26 2.90 -10.70
CA VAL A 431 8.93 1.66 -11.14
C VAL A 431 7.97 0.78 -11.93
N VAL A 432 6.75 0.56 -11.43
CA VAL A 432 5.72 -0.24 -12.12
C VAL A 432 5.30 0.41 -13.44
N ASP A 433 5.07 1.74 -13.42
CA ASP A 433 4.74 2.52 -14.62
C ASP A 433 5.79 2.35 -15.71
N TYR A 434 7.07 2.47 -15.35
CA TYR A 434 8.19 2.27 -16.27
C TYR A 434 8.23 0.85 -16.84
N LEU A 435 8.13 -0.17 -15.98
CA LEU A 435 8.24 -1.57 -16.38
C LEU A 435 7.12 -1.99 -17.36
N LEU A 436 5.90 -1.55 -17.09
CA LEU A 436 4.73 -1.87 -17.93
C LEU A 436 4.44 -0.79 -18.99
N ASN A 437 5.22 0.32 -19.01
CA ASN A 437 5.04 1.44 -19.92
C ASN A 437 3.59 1.96 -19.94
N LEU A 438 3.07 2.32 -18.78
CA LEU A 438 1.67 2.70 -18.59
C LEU A 438 1.39 4.18 -18.93
N GLY A 439 2.40 5.06 -18.79
CA GLY A 439 2.31 6.49 -19.05
C GLY A 439 1.45 7.25 -18.04
N MET A 440 1.65 6.97 -16.76
CA MET A 440 1.02 7.71 -15.66
C MET A 440 1.63 9.11 -15.51
N GLU A 441 0.81 10.08 -15.10
CA GLU A 441 1.28 11.40 -14.69
C GLU A 441 1.73 11.34 -13.22
N LEU A 442 3.00 11.03 -12.99
CA LEU A 442 3.59 10.91 -11.66
C LEU A 442 4.46 12.13 -11.32
N PRO A 443 4.67 12.45 -10.02
CA PRO A 443 5.68 13.43 -9.61
C PRO A 443 7.07 13.04 -10.14
N GLU A 444 7.97 14.02 -10.22
CA GLU A 444 9.38 13.69 -10.49
C GLU A 444 9.90 12.78 -9.37
N SER A 445 10.31 11.58 -9.75
CA SER A 445 10.85 10.58 -8.83
C SER A 445 12.37 10.61 -8.84
N THR A 446 12.99 10.59 -7.66
CA THR A 446 14.45 10.50 -7.50
C THR A 446 14.99 9.17 -8.03
N LEU A 447 14.15 8.14 -8.00
CA LEU A 447 14.48 6.78 -8.46
C LEU A 447 14.83 6.71 -9.95
N TYR A 448 14.34 7.63 -10.76
CA TYR A 448 14.64 7.69 -12.18
C TYR A 448 16.14 7.74 -12.52
N SER A 449 17.00 8.23 -11.62
CA SER A 449 18.43 8.23 -11.84
C SER A 449 19.09 6.85 -11.67
N GLY A 450 18.55 5.96 -10.81
CA GLY A 450 19.03 4.59 -10.56
C GLY A 450 18.44 3.53 -11.50
N ILE A 451 17.14 3.58 -11.76
CA ILE A 451 16.40 2.59 -12.58
C ILE A 451 16.41 2.95 -14.08
N LYS A 452 16.36 4.24 -14.46
CA LYS A 452 16.49 4.68 -15.88
C LYS A 452 17.83 4.36 -16.54
N LYS A 453 18.85 3.94 -15.79
CA LYS A 453 20.11 3.46 -16.38
C LYS A 453 20.07 1.99 -16.77
N LEU A 454 18.92 1.34 -16.65
CA LEU A 454 18.74 0.00 -17.20
C LEU A 454 18.77 0.12 -18.71
N PRO A 455 19.76 -0.49 -19.39
CA PRO A 455 19.73 -0.53 -20.85
C PRO A 455 18.47 -1.28 -21.26
N ILE A 456 17.60 -0.59 -21.99
CA ILE A 456 16.57 -1.29 -22.78
C ILE A 456 17.35 -2.14 -23.78
N PRO A 457 17.20 -3.49 -23.81
CA PRO A 457 17.92 -4.34 -24.72
C PRO A 457 17.69 -3.96 -26.19
#